data_450ba8b1d7b626878401b7c3664306ad
#
_entry.id   450ba8b1d7b626878401b7c3664306ad
#
_cell.length_a   1.000
_cell.length_b   1.000
_cell.length_c   1.000
_cell.angle_alpha   90.00
_cell.angle_beta   90.00
_cell.angle_gamma   90.00
#
_symmetry.space_group_name_H-M   'P 1'
#
loop_
_entity.id
_entity.type
_entity.pdbx_description
1 polymer ?
#
loop_
_entity_poly.entity_id
_entity_poly.type
_entity_poly.pdbx_seq_one_letter_code
_entity_poly.pdbx_strand_id
1 'polypeptide(L)'
;MFIDIIPLQKNTARLTRVYGDTPCAALPASVPGPEGGVLAITELGDYCFSEKPRSLPGADALCRYEVSPDGTCTLVQAFGRDLTGQHGRYDLDFGEGPAAPEDLHPVCGNFVEEITLPDSLQVIGSCAFYNCRRLRRLSVGAGDLTVGSDVFLNCFALADLLVRAAPEEKTGLFALVNNITEAVRALFWLPGEARPRAGLWYPAYWEDVEESPAHILLHTFSGQGYHYRQCFLDGKVLSAEYDAIFPDGHAAEDQGVAAMLCFDRLRWPWNLTEKAKAPYREFLAAHTGLVLQRLLKAQDTDSIKDLLALDVLDAAAFAEGAALAAKADNAAAAALLMDAEHQKQKKQPKKERYSFDF
;
A
#
# COMPACT_ATOMS: atom_id res chain seq x y z
N MET A 1 -1.72 16.60 -16.29
CA MET A 1 -1.00 16.64 -15.01
C MET A 1 0.27 17.44 -15.20
N PHE A 2 0.69 18.22 -14.20
CA PHE A 2 2.00 18.89 -14.25
C PHE A 2 2.87 18.39 -13.11
N ILE A 3 4.19 18.40 -13.33
CA ILE A 3 5.16 18.04 -12.32
C ILE A 3 6.28 19.07 -12.27
N ASP A 4 6.74 19.36 -11.07
CA ASP A 4 7.91 20.20 -10.83
C ASP A 4 9.08 19.29 -10.41
N ILE A 5 10.20 19.43 -11.10
CA ILE A 5 11.42 18.69 -10.82
C ILE A 5 12.62 19.59 -10.65
N ILE A 6 13.62 19.11 -9.95
CA ILE A 6 14.96 19.70 -9.90
C ILE A 6 15.92 18.73 -10.59
N PRO A 7 16.58 19.13 -11.68
CA PRO A 7 17.66 18.35 -12.29
C PRO A 7 18.79 18.09 -11.29
N LEU A 8 19.28 16.87 -11.24
CA LEU A 8 20.42 16.46 -10.42
C LEU A 8 21.60 16.06 -11.31
N GLN A 9 22.71 15.70 -10.69
CA GLN A 9 23.87 15.18 -11.42
C GLN A 9 23.57 13.81 -12.07
N LYS A 10 24.36 13.41 -13.07
CA LYS A 10 24.28 12.10 -13.75
C LYS A 10 22.93 11.82 -14.46
N ASN A 11 22.33 12.82 -15.06
CA ASN A 11 21.07 12.68 -15.80
C ASN A 11 19.91 12.14 -14.94
N THR A 12 19.84 12.54 -13.68
CA THR A 12 18.74 12.22 -12.78
C THR A 12 17.98 13.48 -12.38
N ALA A 13 16.80 13.30 -11.79
CA ALA A 13 15.97 14.39 -11.31
C ALA A 13 15.28 14.03 -10.00
N ARG A 14 15.00 15.07 -9.20
CA ARG A 14 14.17 15.00 -8.01
C ARG A 14 12.81 15.61 -8.30
N LEU A 15 11.74 14.84 -8.12
CA LEU A 15 10.38 15.34 -8.18
C LEU A 15 10.07 16.11 -6.90
N THR A 16 9.57 17.34 -7.02
CA THR A 16 9.30 18.19 -5.87
C THR A 16 7.82 18.47 -5.65
N ARG A 17 7.01 18.47 -6.72
CA ARG A 17 5.57 18.72 -6.65
C ARG A 17 4.83 18.12 -7.82
N VAL A 18 3.56 17.78 -7.59
CA VAL A 18 2.62 17.30 -8.61
C VAL A 18 1.37 18.16 -8.57
N TYR A 19 0.82 18.49 -9.76
CA TYR A 19 -0.42 19.25 -9.91
C TYR A 19 -1.37 18.49 -10.85
N GLY A 20 -2.64 18.44 -10.49
CA GLY A 20 -3.64 17.73 -11.27
C GLY A 20 -5.05 18.03 -10.79
N ASP A 21 -6.02 17.54 -11.53
CA ASP A 21 -7.47 17.62 -11.28
C ASP A 21 -8.04 16.33 -10.69
N THR A 22 -7.21 15.28 -10.59
CA THR A 22 -7.61 13.99 -10.04
C THR A 22 -6.81 13.65 -8.78
N PRO A 23 -7.38 12.89 -7.82
CA PRO A 23 -6.68 12.47 -6.61
C PRO A 23 -5.68 11.34 -6.85
N CYS A 24 -5.56 10.86 -8.09
CA CYS A 24 -4.68 9.77 -8.48
C CYS A 24 -3.60 10.28 -9.43
N ALA A 25 -2.34 9.92 -9.19
CA ALA A 25 -1.24 10.28 -10.08
C ALA A 25 -0.34 9.08 -10.37
N ALA A 26 -0.04 8.87 -11.65
CA ALA A 26 1.03 7.98 -12.12
C ALA A 26 2.20 8.83 -12.55
N LEU A 27 3.33 8.71 -11.85
CA LEU A 27 4.51 9.53 -12.10
C LEU A 27 5.34 8.95 -13.26
N PRO A 28 5.84 9.79 -14.16
CA PRO A 28 6.70 9.34 -15.26
C PRO A 28 8.05 8.86 -14.72
N ALA A 29 8.68 7.91 -15.42
CA ALA A 29 10.02 7.43 -15.07
C ALA A 29 11.13 8.41 -15.45
N SER A 30 10.87 9.27 -16.42
CA SER A 30 11.86 10.24 -16.92
C SER A 30 11.18 11.41 -17.61
N VAL A 31 11.93 12.50 -17.75
CA VAL A 31 11.55 13.71 -18.51
C VAL A 31 12.66 14.12 -19.47
N PRO A 32 12.35 14.86 -20.55
CA PRO A 32 13.40 15.49 -21.37
C PRO A 32 14.21 16.49 -20.54
N GLY A 33 15.54 16.47 -20.66
CA GLY A 33 16.38 17.44 -19.98
C GLY A 33 16.25 18.84 -20.60
N PRO A 34 16.34 19.93 -19.82
CA PRO A 34 16.22 21.29 -20.32
C PRO A 34 17.34 21.70 -21.30
N GLU A 35 18.49 21.06 -21.18
CA GLU A 35 19.64 21.26 -22.09
C GLU A 35 19.78 20.11 -23.11
N GLY A 36 18.78 19.24 -23.21
CA GLY A 36 18.78 18.03 -24.03
C GLY A 36 19.06 16.76 -23.23
N GLY A 37 18.86 15.61 -23.86
CA GLY A 37 18.97 14.30 -23.19
C GLY A 37 17.72 13.93 -22.40
N VAL A 38 17.86 12.97 -21.50
CA VAL A 38 16.78 12.45 -20.66
C VAL A 38 17.23 12.46 -19.20
N LEU A 39 16.35 12.92 -18.31
CA LEU A 39 16.54 12.88 -16.86
C LEU A 39 15.64 11.80 -16.27
N ALA A 40 16.22 10.80 -15.64
CA ALA A 40 15.46 9.80 -14.89
C ALA A 40 14.99 10.38 -13.56
N ILE A 41 13.70 10.21 -13.22
CA ILE A 41 13.18 10.62 -11.89
C ILE A 41 13.56 9.53 -10.89
N THR A 42 14.58 9.83 -10.07
CA THR A 42 15.15 8.89 -9.10
C THR A 42 14.84 9.25 -7.66
N GLU A 43 14.37 10.48 -7.42
CA GLU A 43 14.08 10.95 -6.06
C GLU A 43 12.72 11.63 -5.97
N LEU A 44 12.00 11.38 -4.87
CA LEU A 44 10.97 12.28 -4.36
C LEU A 44 11.60 13.24 -3.36
N GLY A 45 11.32 14.52 -3.49
CA GLY A 45 11.76 15.54 -2.55
C GLY A 45 11.04 15.44 -1.20
N ASP A 46 11.65 16.03 -0.19
CA ASP A 46 11.02 16.20 1.12
C ASP A 46 9.69 16.94 0.97
N TYR A 47 8.65 16.50 1.68
CA TYR A 47 7.31 17.10 1.66
C TYR A 47 6.64 17.16 0.27
N CYS A 48 7.07 16.35 -0.69
CA CYS A 48 6.60 16.40 -2.09
C CYS A 48 5.07 16.37 -2.22
N PHE A 49 4.39 15.54 -1.45
CA PHE A 49 2.92 15.41 -1.41
C PHE A 49 2.28 16.02 -0.16
N SER A 50 3.04 16.73 0.66
CA SER A 50 2.49 17.46 1.82
C SER A 50 1.77 18.74 1.40
N GLU A 51 0.73 19.13 2.15
CA GLU A 51 0.05 20.43 1.94
C GLU A 51 0.98 21.63 2.13
N LYS A 52 2.00 21.48 3.00
CA LYS A 52 2.96 22.53 3.30
C LYS A 52 4.33 22.16 2.74
N PRO A 53 4.66 22.56 1.50
CA PRO A 53 5.98 22.34 0.94
C PRO A 53 7.01 23.13 1.77
N ARG A 54 8.20 22.57 1.92
CA ARG A 54 9.35 23.29 2.45
C ARG A 54 10.22 23.84 1.33
N SER A 55 11.00 24.86 1.64
CA SER A 55 12.06 25.33 0.74
C SER A 55 12.98 24.18 0.39
N LEU A 56 13.23 23.99 -0.90
CA LEU A 56 14.03 22.88 -1.43
C LEU A 56 15.40 23.36 -1.84
N PRO A 57 16.49 22.69 -1.44
CA PRO A 57 17.81 22.94 -2.00
C PRO A 57 17.80 22.77 -3.51
N GLY A 58 18.32 23.75 -4.26
CA GLY A 58 18.35 23.71 -5.73
C GLY A 58 17.07 24.20 -6.40
N ALA A 59 16.19 24.89 -5.70
CA ALA A 59 14.96 25.45 -6.28
C ALA A 59 15.21 26.45 -7.43
N ASP A 60 16.41 27.01 -7.53
CA ASP A 60 16.87 27.85 -8.63
C ASP A 60 17.04 27.11 -9.96
N ALA A 61 17.05 25.77 -9.93
CA ALA A 61 17.09 24.92 -11.12
C ALA A 61 15.75 24.22 -11.41
N LEU A 62 14.66 24.64 -10.77
CA LEU A 62 13.36 24.02 -10.90
C LEU A 62 12.82 24.11 -12.33
N CYS A 63 12.29 23.00 -12.83
CA CYS A 63 11.66 22.88 -14.13
C CYS A 63 10.26 22.28 -14.00
N ARG A 64 9.29 22.85 -14.71
CA ARG A 64 7.91 22.37 -14.77
C ARG A 64 7.67 21.65 -16.11
N TYR A 65 7.06 20.50 -16.00
CA TYR A 65 6.67 19.68 -17.14
C TYR A 65 5.17 19.42 -17.14
N GLU A 66 4.59 19.45 -18.32
CA GLU A 66 3.29 18.87 -18.57
C GLU A 66 3.44 17.37 -18.88
N VAL A 67 2.65 16.54 -18.22
CA VAL A 67 2.59 15.09 -18.45
C VAL A 67 1.23 14.77 -19.05
N SER A 68 1.24 14.37 -20.31
CA SER A 68 0.06 13.96 -21.06
C SER A 68 -0.45 12.58 -20.59
N PRO A 69 -1.73 12.21 -20.90
CA PRO A 69 -2.29 10.91 -20.53
C PRO A 69 -1.53 9.69 -21.08
N ASP A 70 -0.80 9.84 -22.19
CA ASP A 70 0.04 8.81 -22.78
C ASP A 70 1.44 8.69 -22.12
N GLY A 71 1.71 9.52 -21.10
CA GLY A 71 2.99 9.57 -20.38
C GLY A 71 4.05 10.46 -21.05
N THR A 72 3.75 11.14 -22.17
CA THR A 72 4.66 12.09 -22.79
C THR A 72 4.87 13.30 -21.89
N CYS A 73 6.12 13.67 -21.66
CA CYS A 73 6.51 14.82 -20.84
C CYS A 73 7.03 15.96 -21.71
N THR A 74 6.46 17.14 -21.55
CA THR A 74 6.86 18.36 -22.28
C THR A 74 7.30 19.43 -21.31
N LEU A 75 8.51 19.99 -21.47
CA LEU A 75 9.00 21.10 -20.67
C LEU A 75 8.16 22.34 -20.96
N VAL A 76 7.52 22.87 -19.93
CA VAL A 76 6.68 24.09 -20.01
C VAL A 76 7.44 25.32 -19.56
N GLN A 77 8.19 25.19 -18.45
CA GLN A 77 8.89 26.33 -17.84
C GLN A 77 10.15 25.86 -17.09
N ALA A 78 11.23 26.60 -17.23
CA ALA A 78 12.40 26.54 -16.37
C ALA A 78 12.45 27.82 -15.53
N PHE A 79 12.43 27.66 -14.21
CA PHE A 79 12.37 28.76 -13.26
C PHE A 79 13.77 29.23 -12.93
N GLY A 80 14.51 29.92 -13.55
CA GLY A 80 15.89 30.35 -13.23
C GLY A 80 16.06 31.01 -11.86
N ARG A 81 17.20 31.63 -11.61
CA ARG A 81 17.59 32.24 -10.31
C ARG A 81 16.64 33.31 -9.75
N ASP A 82 15.65 33.76 -10.50
CA ASP A 82 14.71 34.80 -10.06
C ASP A 82 13.74 34.39 -8.94
N LEU A 83 13.64 33.08 -8.64
CA LEU A 83 12.88 32.58 -7.47
C LEU A 83 13.62 32.80 -6.14
N THR A 84 14.92 33.15 -6.17
CA THR A 84 15.76 33.30 -4.97
C THR A 84 15.74 34.70 -4.38
N GLY A 85 15.02 35.66 -4.97
CA GLY A 85 15.04 37.06 -4.61
C GLY A 85 14.45 37.45 -3.24
N GLN A 86 13.90 36.52 -2.46
CA GLN A 86 13.24 36.79 -1.17
C GLN A 86 13.80 36.04 0.04
N HIS A 87 14.89 35.30 -0.07
CA HIS A 87 15.38 34.48 1.06
C HIS A 87 16.57 35.10 1.76
N GLY A 88 16.27 35.98 2.71
CA GLY A 88 17.18 36.40 3.76
C GLY A 88 16.77 35.76 5.09
N ARG A 89 17.66 34.97 5.68
CA ARG A 89 17.67 34.45 7.06
C ARG A 89 16.77 33.22 7.37
N TYR A 90 17.40 32.28 8.03
CA TYR A 90 17.02 31.16 8.89
C TYR A 90 15.67 31.26 9.64
N ASP A 91 14.60 31.56 8.97
CA ASP A 91 13.27 31.25 9.46
C ASP A 91 12.83 29.92 8.83
N LEU A 92 12.08 29.12 9.60
CA LEU A 92 11.34 27.95 9.14
C LEU A 92 10.26 28.42 8.14
N ASP A 93 10.70 29.09 7.08
CA ASP A 93 9.85 29.61 6.03
C ASP A 93 9.36 28.44 5.20
N PHE A 94 8.10 28.19 5.33
CA PHE A 94 7.33 27.44 4.35
C PHE A 94 7.29 28.34 3.09
N GLY A 95 8.39 28.34 2.33
CA GLY A 95 8.48 29.11 1.09
C GLY A 95 7.34 28.68 0.17
N GLU A 96 6.57 29.67 -0.30
CA GLU A 96 5.62 29.43 -1.38
C GLU A 96 6.44 29.00 -2.60
N GLY A 97 6.29 27.73 -3.01
CA GLY A 97 6.83 27.27 -4.29
C GLY A 97 6.18 28.03 -5.45
N PRO A 98 6.59 27.80 -6.69
CA PRO A 98 5.96 28.44 -7.84
C PRO A 98 4.45 28.20 -7.82
N ALA A 99 3.67 29.24 -8.19
CA ALA A 99 2.22 29.13 -8.23
C ALA A 99 1.76 27.89 -9.04
N ALA A 100 0.67 27.28 -8.58
CA ALA A 100 0.06 26.20 -9.33
C ALA A 100 -0.32 26.70 -10.75
N PRO A 101 -0.29 25.82 -11.77
CA PRO A 101 -0.88 26.15 -13.07
C PRO A 101 -2.35 26.55 -12.92
N GLU A 102 -2.84 27.43 -13.80
CA GLU A 102 -4.25 27.84 -13.80
C GLU A 102 -5.16 26.60 -13.86
N ASP A 103 -6.22 26.61 -13.06
CA ASP A 103 -7.24 25.53 -12.94
C ASP A 103 -6.74 24.19 -12.38
N LEU A 104 -5.53 24.09 -11.84
CA LEU A 104 -5.02 22.86 -11.23
C LEU A 104 -4.70 23.04 -9.75
N HIS A 105 -4.82 21.94 -9.02
CA HIS A 105 -4.51 21.88 -7.60
C HIS A 105 -3.25 21.03 -7.35
N PRO A 106 -2.47 21.32 -6.30
CA PRO A 106 -1.43 20.39 -5.85
C PRO A 106 -2.09 19.04 -5.48
N VAL A 107 -1.56 17.96 -6.04
CA VAL A 107 -1.92 16.59 -5.65
C VAL A 107 -1.20 16.29 -4.35
N CYS A 108 -1.80 16.65 -3.22
CA CYS A 108 -1.16 16.58 -1.91
C CYS A 108 -2.18 16.49 -0.77
N GLY A 109 -1.70 16.20 0.43
CA GLY A 109 -2.48 16.22 1.67
C GLY A 109 -3.77 15.41 1.57
N ASN A 110 -4.89 16.05 1.88
CA ASN A 110 -6.20 15.40 1.86
C ASN A 110 -6.81 15.22 0.45
N PHE A 111 -6.16 15.71 -0.59
CA PHE A 111 -6.64 15.52 -1.97
C PHE A 111 -6.14 14.20 -2.57
N VAL A 112 -4.90 13.78 -2.25
CA VAL A 112 -4.29 12.59 -2.84
C VAL A 112 -4.89 11.30 -2.28
N GLU A 113 -5.21 10.35 -3.17
CA GLU A 113 -5.75 9.03 -2.82
C GLU A 113 -4.90 7.86 -3.32
N GLU A 114 -4.34 7.96 -4.52
CA GLU A 114 -3.51 6.89 -5.09
C GLU A 114 -2.30 7.47 -5.84
N ILE A 115 -1.13 6.90 -5.58
CA ILE A 115 0.10 7.29 -6.27
C ILE A 115 0.79 6.06 -6.84
N THR A 116 1.18 6.15 -8.11
CA THR A 116 2.08 5.19 -8.75
C THR A 116 3.45 5.85 -8.94
N LEU A 117 4.44 5.34 -8.20
CA LEU A 117 5.82 5.76 -8.28
C LEU A 117 6.52 5.10 -9.48
N PRO A 118 7.47 5.75 -10.15
CA PRO A 118 8.21 5.15 -11.25
C PRO A 118 9.19 4.07 -10.77
N ASP A 119 9.49 3.11 -11.64
CA ASP A 119 10.44 2.03 -11.34
C ASP A 119 11.89 2.53 -11.21
N SER A 120 12.18 3.73 -11.73
CA SER A 120 13.48 4.41 -11.61
C SER A 120 13.73 5.00 -10.22
N LEU A 121 12.72 5.06 -9.34
CA LEU A 121 12.83 5.71 -8.04
C LEU A 121 13.78 4.95 -7.10
N GLN A 122 14.66 5.69 -6.42
CA GLN A 122 15.66 5.19 -5.49
C GLN A 122 15.55 5.83 -4.10
N VAL A 123 15.01 7.06 -4.02
CA VAL A 123 14.93 7.82 -2.79
C VAL A 123 13.53 8.40 -2.61
N ILE A 124 12.98 8.23 -1.41
CA ILE A 124 11.78 8.95 -0.95
C ILE A 124 12.23 9.88 0.18
N GLY A 125 12.11 11.18 -0.03
CA GLY A 125 12.50 12.22 0.92
C GLY A 125 11.69 12.17 2.22
N SER A 126 12.21 12.82 3.25
CA SER A 126 11.56 12.90 4.56
C SER A 126 10.19 13.60 4.47
N CYS A 127 9.20 13.09 5.20
CA CYS A 127 7.85 13.64 5.22
C CYS A 127 7.18 13.73 3.82
N ALA A 128 7.63 12.95 2.83
CA ALA A 128 7.17 13.08 1.44
C ALA A 128 5.64 12.99 1.31
N PHE A 129 4.98 12.17 2.11
CA PHE A 129 3.51 12.02 2.17
C PHE A 129 2.91 12.52 3.48
N TYR A 130 3.61 13.41 4.20
CA TYR A 130 3.12 13.93 5.48
C TYR A 130 1.70 14.50 5.38
N ASN A 131 0.78 14.06 6.27
CA ASN A 131 -0.63 14.43 6.30
C ASN A 131 -1.45 14.03 5.07
N CYS A 132 -1.02 13.06 4.25
CA CYS A 132 -1.84 12.51 3.18
C CYS A 132 -2.90 11.55 3.74
N ARG A 133 -3.86 12.09 4.49
CA ARG A 133 -4.85 11.32 5.28
C ARG A 133 -5.81 10.49 4.43
N ARG A 134 -5.94 10.79 3.12
CA ARG A 134 -6.78 10.04 2.18
C ARG A 134 -5.99 9.13 1.25
N LEU A 135 -4.66 9.15 1.31
CA LEU A 135 -3.82 8.23 0.54
C LEU A 135 -4.13 6.78 0.96
N ARG A 136 -4.73 6.03 0.05
CA ARG A 136 -5.18 4.63 0.27
C ARG A 136 -4.23 3.62 -0.35
N ARG A 137 -3.59 3.98 -1.45
CA ARG A 137 -2.75 3.07 -2.23
C ARG A 137 -1.49 3.75 -2.73
N LEU A 138 -0.37 3.05 -2.54
CA LEU A 138 0.92 3.42 -3.11
C LEU A 138 1.44 2.27 -3.96
N SER A 139 1.74 2.51 -5.23
CA SER A 139 2.36 1.53 -6.12
C SER A 139 3.84 1.84 -6.31
N VAL A 140 4.69 0.84 -6.07
CA VAL A 140 6.16 0.97 -6.10
C VAL A 140 6.77 -0.06 -7.06
N GLY A 141 7.92 0.27 -7.64
CA GLY A 141 8.67 -0.64 -8.50
C GLY A 141 9.49 -1.68 -7.73
N ALA A 142 10.28 -2.47 -8.48
CA ALA A 142 11.15 -3.53 -7.97
C ALA A 142 12.46 -3.01 -7.34
N GLY A 143 12.73 -1.70 -7.36
CA GLY A 143 14.00 -1.13 -6.88
C GLY A 143 14.15 -1.16 -5.37
N ASP A 144 15.41 -1.15 -4.94
CA ASP A 144 15.76 -0.84 -3.54
C ASP A 144 15.48 0.64 -3.27
N LEU A 145 14.88 0.95 -2.13
CA LEU A 145 14.50 2.31 -1.77
C LEU A 145 15.20 2.76 -0.49
N THR A 146 15.79 3.95 -0.55
CA THR A 146 16.13 4.73 0.64
C THR A 146 14.93 5.58 1.01
N VAL A 147 14.40 5.42 2.21
CA VAL A 147 13.21 6.10 2.69
C VAL A 147 13.60 7.01 3.86
N GLY A 148 13.27 8.29 3.76
CA GLY A 148 13.52 9.28 4.79
C GLY A 148 12.69 9.05 6.06
N SER A 149 12.80 9.97 7.03
CA SER A 149 12.00 9.92 8.26
C SER A 149 10.56 10.42 8.04
N ASP A 150 9.63 9.88 8.82
CA ASP A 150 8.24 10.35 8.93
C ASP A 150 7.49 10.42 7.60
N VAL A 151 7.89 9.57 6.63
CA VAL A 151 7.39 9.63 5.24
C VAL A 151 5.87 9.51 5.19
N PHE A 152 5.28 8.64 6.01
CA PHE A 152 3.84 8.38 6.04
C PHE A 152 3.17 8.89 7.32
N LEU A 153 3.77 9.85 8.01
CA LEU A 153 3.17 10.40 9.23
C LEU A 153 1.78 10.98 8.94
N ASN A 154 0.77 10.51 9.67
CA ASN A 154 -0.65 10.84 9.51
C ASN A 154 -1.30 10.34 8.19
N CYS A 155 -0.76 9.30 7.56
CA CYS A 155 -1.39 8.64 6.40
C CYS A 155 -2.33 7.51 6.84
N PHE A 156 -3.32 7.80 7.68
CA PHE A 156 -4.19 6.82 8.35
C PHE A 156 -5.06 5.96 7.40
N ALA A 157 -5.23 6.37 6.15
CA ALA A 157 -6.00 5.62 5.16
C ALA A 157 -5.14 4.67 4.31
N LEU A 158 -3.80 4.69 4.46
CA LEU A 158 -2.91 3.88 3.63
C LEU A 158 -3.09 2.39 3.96
N ALA A 159 -3.75 1.68 3.05
CA ALA A 159 -4.15 0.29 3.21
C ALA A 159 -3.37 -0.67 2.31
N ASP A 160 -2.95 -0.22 1.12
CA ASP A 160 -2.33 -1.08 0.11
C ASP A 160 -1.01 -0.52 -0.41
N LEU A 161 0.02 -1.36 -0.38
CA LEU A 161 1.27 -1.19 -1.12
C LEU A 161 1.26 -2.17 -2.30
N LEU A 162 1.19 -1.66 -3.54
CA LEU A 162 1.34 -2.50 -4.73
C LEU A 162 2.81 -2.56 -5.12
N VAL A 163 3.43 -3.71 -4.95
CA VAL A 163 4.83 -3.96 -5.29
C VAL A 163 4.91 -4.61 -6.67
N ARG A 164 5.38 -3.87 -7.67
CA ARG A 164 5.53 -4.36 -9.05
C ARG A 164 6.80 -5.18 -9.22
N ALA A 165 6.90 -6.25 -8.44
CA ALA A 165 8.03 -7.18 -8.40
C ALA A 165 7.54 -8.59 -8.08
N ALA A 166 8.39 -9.58 -8.31
CA ALA A 166 8.18 -10.92 -7.76
C ALA A 166 8.51 -10.91 -6.25
N PRO A 167 7.77 -11.67 -5.44
CA PRO A 167 7.93 -11.63 -3.98
C PRO A 167 9.29 -12.16 -3.48
N GLU A 168 10.04 -12.88 -4.30
CA GLU A 168 11.41 -13.35 -4.03
C GLU A 168 12.49 -12.32 -4.36
N GLU A 169 12.13 -11.24 -5.03
CA GLU A 169 13.08 -10.19 -5.42
C GLU A 169 13.41 -9.27 -4.24
N LYS A 170 14.58 -8.63 -4.31
CA LYS A 170 14.94 -7.53 -3.43
C LYS A 170 14.12 -6.30 -3.81
N THR A 171 13.43 -5.71 -2.82
CA THR A 171 12.62 -4.51 -3.02
C THR A 171 12.79 -3.54 -1.87
N GLY A 172 12.30 -2.30 -2.06
CA GLY A 172 12.22 -1.30 -0.99
C GLY A 172 11.11 -1.53 0.04
N LEU A 173 10.41 -2.67 0.00
CA LEU A 173 9.26 -2.94 0.88
C LEU A 173 9.63 -2.86 2.37
N PHE A 174 10.80 -3.38 2.77
CA PHE A 174 11.28 -3.28 4.14
C PHE A 174 11.30 -1.83 4.65
N ALA A 175 11.90 -0.93 3.88
CA ALA A 175 11.99 0.47 4.25
C ALA A 175 10.60 1.14 4.31
N LEU A 176 9.68 0.77 3.43
CA LEU A 176 8.32 1.30 3.41
C LEU A 176 7.50 0.85 4.61
N VAL A 177 7.44 -0.47 4.89
CA VAL A 177 6.60 -0.99 5.98
C VAL A 177 7.09 -0.55 7.35
N ASN A 178 8.39 -0.33 7.52
CA ASN A 178 8.96 0.20 8.78
C ASN A 178 8.67 1.69 9.01
N ASN A 179 8.19 2.42 7.98
CA ASN A 179 7.69 3.79 8.11
C ASN A 179 6.17 3.87 8.30
N ILE A 180 5.47 2.72 8.40
CA ILE A 180 4.01 2.64 8.55
C ILE A 180 3.70 1.86 9.82
N THR A 181 3.08 2.51 10.80
CA THR A 181 2.66 1.87 12.06
C THR A 181 1.28 1.23 11.96
N GLU A 182 0.43 1.74 11.08
CA GLU A 182 -0.89 1.21 10.82
C GLU A 182 -0.85 -0.14 10.09
N ALA A 183 -1.98 -0.85 10.10
CA ALA A 183 -2.09 -2.10 9.34
C ALA A 183 -2.08 -1.82 7.84
N VAL A 184 -1.14 -2.44 7.12
CA VAL A 184 -0.98 -2.28 5.67
C VAL A 184 -0.79 -3.61 4.98
N ARG A 185 -1.32 -3.74 3.75
CA ARG A 185 -1.17 -4.90 2.90
C ARG A 185 -0.17 -4.64 1.77
N ALA A 186 0.80 -5.52 1.59
CA ALA A 186 1.67 -5.55 0.42
C ALA A 186 1.17 -6.61 -0.58
N LEU A 187 0.88 -6.18 -1.81
CA LEU A 187 0.48 -7.03 -2.93
C LEU A 187 1.61 -7.07 -3.96
N PHE A 188 2.18 -8.24 -4.16
CA PHE A 188 3.18 -8.46 -5.20
C PHE A 188 2.49 -8.80 -6.51
N TRP A 189 2.64 -7.94 -7.51
CA TRP A 189 1.92 -8.04 -8.76
C TRP A 189 2.78 -7.59 -9.94
N LEU A 190 3.11 -8.50 -10.83
CA LEU A 190 3.87 -8.16 -12.02
C LEU A 190 2.96 -7.54 -13.10
N PRO A 191 3.45 -6.55 -13.83
CA PRO A 191 2.72 -5.95 -14.94
C PRO A 191 2.26 -7.01 -15.95
N GLY A 192 0.99 -6.94 -16.35
CA GLY A 192 0.40 -7.89 -17.31
C GLY A 192 -0.14 -9.18 -16.70
N GLU A 193 0.09 -9.46 -15.41
CA GLU A 193 -0.53 -10.60 -14.75
C GLU A 193 -1.96 -10.27 -14.30
N ALA A 194 -2.86 -11.26 -14.38
CA ALA A 194 -4.26 -11.09 -14.00
C ALA A 194 -4.48 -11.09 -12.47
N ARG A 195 -3.51 -11.62 -11.69
CA ARG A 195 -3.63 -11.80 -10.24
C ARG A 195 -2.32 -11.52 -9.53
N PRO A 196 -2.35 -11.09 -8.26
CA PRO A 196 -1.18 -11.02 -7.41
C PRO A 196 -0.51 -12.39 -7.24
N ARG A 197 0.81 -12.39 -7.10
CA ARG A 197 1.60 -13.59 -6.76
C ARG A 197 1.63 -13.87 -5.27
N ALA A 198 1.59 -12.80 -4.46
CA ALA A 198 1.54 -12.89 -3.01
C ALA A 198 0.80 -11.69 -2.42
N GLY A 199 0.14 -11.91 -1.28
CA GLY A 199 -0.42 -10.85 -0.45
C GLY A 199 0.05 -11.04 0.99
N LEU A 200 0.75 -10.04 1.51
CA LEU A 200 1.31 -10.05 2.86
C LEU A 200 0.74 -8.87 3.65
N TRP A 201 0.20 -9.18 4.82
CA TRP A 201 -0.31 -8.16 5.74
C TRP A 201 0.74 -7.86 6.81
N TYR A 202 0.91 -6.58 7.08
CA TYR A 202 1.70 -6.08 8.20
C TYR A 202 0.71 -5.45 9.18
N PRO A 203 0.29 -6.16 10.23
CA PRO A 203 -0.64 -5.63 11.24
C PRO A 203 -0.11 -4.34 11.87
N ALA A 204 -0.98 -3.58 12.53
CA ALA A 204 -0.57 -2.40 13.25
C ALA A 204 0.33 -2.75 14.44
N TYR A 205 1.16 -1.80 14.84
CA TYR A 205 1.93 -1.86 16.08
C TYR A 205 2.04 -0.47 16.69
N TRP A 206 2.35 -0.42 17.96
CA TRP A 206 2.56 0.83 18.68
C TRP A 206 3.97 0.83 19.28
N GLU A 207 4.54 2.00 19.29
CA GLU A 207 5.85 2.28 19.84
C GLU A 207 5.68 3.26 20.99
N ASP A 208 6.09 2.83 22.19
CA ASP A 208 6.09 3.66 23.39
C ASP A 208 7.54 3.98 23.79
N VAL A 209 7.84 5.25 23.89
CA VAL A 209 9.16 5.75 24.27
C VAL A 209 9.03 6.56 25.55
N GLU A 210 9.64 6.08 26.63
CA GLU A 210 9.80 6.84 27.85
C GLU A 210 11.14 7.56 27.85
N GLU A 211 11.12 8.88 27.86
CA GLU A 211 12.32 9.71 27.85
C GLU A 211 12.44 10.49 29.16
N SER A 212 13.67 10.58 29.70
CA SER A 212 14.06 11.64 30.63
C SER A 212 14.82 12.72 29.86
N PRO A 213 15.01 13.93 30.43
CA PRO A 213 15.73 15.02 29.74
C PRO A 213 17.13 14.67 29.23
N ALA A 214 17.69 13.54 29.67
CA ALA A 214 19.07 13.12 29.33
C ALA A 214 19.13 11.75 28.62
N HIS A 215 18.11 10.90 28.73
CA HIS A 215 18.19 9.52 28.25
C HIS A 215 16.82 8.97 27.86
N ILE A 216 16.78 8.11 26.83
CA ILE A 216 15.69 7.17 26.60
C ILE A 216 15.73 6.14 27.73
N LEU A 217 14.69 6.07 28.54
CA LEU A 217 14.58 5.14 29.68
C LEU A 217 14.02 3.80 29.25
N LEU A 218 13.06 3.81 28.37
CA LEU A 218 12.39 2.61 27.89
C LEU A 218 11.90 2.84 26.46
N HIS A 219 12.09 1.83 25.62
CA HIS A 219 11.56 1.78 24.27
C HIS A 219 10.88 0.43 24.10
N THR A 220 9.56 0.43 24.01
CA THR A 220 8.75 -0.80 23.90
C THR A 220 7.89 -0.78 22.65
N PHE A 221 7.69 -1.97 22.09
CA PHE A 221 6.79 -2.20 20.96
C PHE A 221 5.63 -3.06 21.42
N SER A 222 4.41 -2.66 21.09
CA SER A 222 3.18 -3.39 21.37
C SER A 222 2.52 -3.83 20.06
N GLY A 223 1.96 -5.04 20.04
CA GLY A 223 1.38 -5.66 18.84
C GLY A 223 2.38 -6.51 18.05
N GLN A 224 1.86 -7.51 17.34
CA GLN A 224 2.70 -8.42 16.56
C GLN A 224 3.19 -7.81 15.25
N GLY A 225 2.57 -6.72 14.81
CA GLY A 225 2.90 -6.03 13.58
C GLY A 225 4.37 -5.63 13.47
N TYR A 226 5.03 -5.33 14.60
CA TYR A 226 6.46 -5.10 14.65
C TYR A 226 7.26 -6.34 14.18
N HIS A 227 6.91 -7.54 14.66
CA HIS A 227 7.61 -8.78 14.31
C HIS A 227 7.47 -9.11 12.81
N TYR A 228 6.29 -8.92 12.23
CA TYR A 228 6.09 -9.11 10.78
C TYR A 228 7.00 -8.21 9.94
N ARG A 229 7.28 -6.98 10.41
CA ARG A 229 8.16 -6.02 9.74
C ARG A 229 9.65 -6.36 9.85
N GLN A 230 10.01 -7.32 10.70
CA GLN A 230 11.38 -7.82 10.83
C GLN A 230 11.66 -9.05 9.94
N CYS A 231 10.65 -9.61 9.25
CA CYS A 231 10.81 -10.78 8.39
C CYS A 231 11.44 -10.44 7.03
N PHE A 232 12.62 -9.83 7.07
CA PHE A 232 13.38 -9.46 5.87
C PHE A 232 14.86 -9.78 6.04
N LEU A 233 15.52 -10.14 4.92
CA LEU A 233 16.97 -10.26 4.81
C LEU A 233 17.41 -9.63 3.48
N ASP A 234 18.32 -8.67 3.53
CA ASP A 234 18.82 -7.94 2.36
C ASP A 234 17.72 -7.41 1.43
N GLY A 235 16.61 -6.90 2.01
CA GLY A 235 15.46 -6.39 1.27
C GLY A 235 14.53 -7.44 0.65
N LYS A 236 14.75 -8.73 0.96
CA LYS A 236 13.90 -9.85 0.54
C LYS A 236 13.02 -10.33 1.69
N VAL A 237 11.79 -10.70 1.39
CA VAL A 237 10.87 -11.24 2.40
C VAL A 237 11.27 -12.68 2.77
N LEU A 238 11.35 -12.95 4.07
CA LEU A 238 11.55 -14.27 4.66
C LEU A 238 10.18 -14.91 4.97
N SER A 239 9.58 -15.57 3.96
CA SER A 239 8.23 -16.13 4.07
C SER A 239 8.06 -17.14 5.22
N ALA A 240 9.08 -17.95 5.50
CA ALA A 240 9.03 -18.95 6.58
C ALA A 240 8.99 -18.29 7.97
N GLU A 241 9.75 -17.21 8.18
CA GLU A 241 9.74 -16.43 9.42
C GLU A 241 8.43 -15.69 9.58
N TYR A 242 7.94 -15.08 8.49
CA TYR A 242 6.64 -14.41 8.44
C TYR A 242 5.50 -15.37 8.85
N ASP A 243 5.44 -16.57 8.27
CA ASP A 243 4.41 -17.55 8.56
C ASP A 243 4.53 -18.14 9.98
N ALA A 244 5.73 -18.15 10.57
CA ALA A 244 5.97 -18.66 11.93
C ALA A 244 5.39 -17.76 13.04
N ILE A 245 5.11 -16.49 12.76
CA ILE A 245 4.54 -15.55 13.75
C ILE A 245 3.07 -15.86 14.04
N PHE A 246 2.31 -16.25 13.01
CA PHE A 246 0.85 -16.30 13.07
C PHE A 246 0.28 -17.20 14.17
N PRO A 247 0.75 -18.44 14.40
CA PRO A 247 0.15 -19.36 15.38
C PRO A 247 0.04 -18.80 16.78
N ASP A 248 1.04 -18.03 17.21
CA ASP A 248 1.13 -17.48 18.57
C ASP A 248 0.71 -16.00 18.66
N GLY A 249 0.74 -15.30 17.51
CA GLY A 249 0.58 -13.84 17.46
C GLY A 249 -0.84 -13.36 17.18
N HIS A 250 -1.68 -14.16 16.52
CA HIS A 250 -2.98 -13.69 16.01
C HIS A 250 -3.98 -13.24 17.09
N ALA A 251 -3.85 -13.74 18.32
CA ALA A 251 -4.74 -13.37 19.43
C ALA A 251 -4.59 -11.91 19.87
N ALA A 252 -3.43 -11.29 19.63
CA ALA A 252 -3.14 -9.89 19.95
C ALA A 252 -3.53 -8.91 18.84
N GLU A 253 -3.94 -9.42 17.67
CA GLU A 253 -4.22 -8.62 16.49
C GLU A 253 -5.70 -8.23 16.36
N ASP A 254 -5.97 -7.20 15.54
CA ASP A 254 -7.31 -6.97 15.01
C ASP A 254 -7.78 -8.21 14.24
N GLN A 255 -8.88 -8.82 14.70
CA GLN A 255 -9.37 -10.09 14.15
C GLN A 255 -9.74 -9.97 12.65
N GLY A 256 -10.18 -8.79 12.22
CA GLY A 256 -10.48 -8.53 10.80
C GLY A 256 -9.21 -8.48 9.95
N VAL A 257 -8.13 -7.88 10.48
CA VAL A 257 -6.81 -7.87 9.84
C VAL A 257 -6.24 -9.29 9.79
N ALA A 258 -6.30 -10.04 10.92
CA ALA A 258 -5.83 -11.42 10.99
C ALA A 258 -6.58 -12.33 10.01
N ALA A 259 -7.91 -12.18 9.88
CA ALA A 259 -8.71 -12.94 8.92
C ALA A 259 -8.34 -12.61 7.47
N MET A 260 -8.11 -11.35 7.13
CA MET A 260 -7.65 -10.94 5.80
C MET A 260 -6.23 -11.43 5.50
N LEU A 261 -5.33 -11.43 6.49
CA LEU A 261 -4.00 -12.03 6.37
C LEU A 261 -4.11 -13.52 6.00
N CYS A 262 -4.91 -14.29 6.74
CA CYS A 262 -5.13 -15.70 6.44
C CYS A 262 -5.70 -15.90 5.02
N PHE A 263 -6.68 -15.09 4.66
CA PHE A 263 -7.31 -15.15 3.34
C PHE A 263 -6.29 -14.90 2.23
N ASP A 264 -5.50 -13.83 2.31
CA ASP A 264 -4.51 -13.50 1.29
C ASP A 264 -3.36 -14.52 1.21
N ARG A 265 -2.89 -15.04 2.36
CA ARG A 265 -1.88 -16.10 2.39
C ARG A 265 -2.37 -17.42 1.79
N LEU A 266 -3.63 -17.74 1.94
CA LEU A 266 -4.21 -18.98 1.41
C LEU A 266 -4.57 -18.88 -0.07
N ARG A 267 -5.08 -17.73 -0.55
CA ARG A 267 -5.46 -17.55 -1.95
C ARG A 267 -4.25 -17.32 -2.88
N TRP A 268 -3.14 -16.79 -2.34
CA TRP A 268 -1.88 -16.57 -3.05
C TRP A 268 -0.71 -17.21 -2.28
N PRO A 269 -0.60 -18.56 -2.30
CA PRO A 269 0.25 -19.30 -1.38
C PRO A 269 1.73 -19.32 -1.80
N TRP A 270 2.32 -18.17 -2.04
CA TRP A 270 3.75 -18.05 -2.33
C TRP A 270 4.59 -18.62 -1.18
N ASN A 271 5.43 -19.65 -1.48
CA ASN A 271 6.29 -20.35 -0.52
C ASN A 271 5.58 -20.83 0.76
N LEU A 272 4.27 -20.99 0.73
CA LEU A 272 3.48 -21.40 1.89
C LEU A 272 3.52 -22.94 2.03
N THR A 273 4.13 -23.43 3.11
CA THR A 273 4.21 -24.86 3.41
C THR A 273 2.87 -25.42 3.92
N GLU A 274 2.64 -26.74 3.74
CA GLU A 274 1.42 -27.38 4.27
C GLU A 274 1.28 -27.23 5.80
N LYS A 275 2.41 -27.25 6.53
CA LYS A 275 2.43 -27.02 7.98
C LYS A 275 1.93 -25.61 8.33
N ALA A 276 2.37 -24.60 7.59
CA ALA A 276 1.99 -23.22 7.83
C ALA A 276 0.55 -22.91 7.36
N LYS A 277 0.00 -23.67 6.39
CA LYS A 277 -1.39 -23.52 5.96
C LYS A 277 -2.42 -23.87 7.04
N ALA A 278 -2.13 -24.85 7.89
CA ALA A 278 -3.10 -25.38 8.83
C ALA A 278 -3.66 -24.30 9.79
N PRO A 279 -2.83 -23.53 10.54
CA PRO A 279 -3.33 -22.47 11.41
C PRO A 279 -4.07 -21.36 10.64
N TYR A 280 -3.62 -21.01 9.43
CA TYR A 280 -4.33 -20.03 8.60
C TYR A 280 -5.74 -20.52 8.21
N ARG A 281 -5.85 -21.79 7.81
CA ARG A 281 -7.15 -22.39 7.44
C ARG A 281 -8.10 -22.47 8.61
N GLU A 282 -7.62 -22.90 9.77
CA GLU A 282 -8.41 -23.02 10.99
C GLU A 282 -8.95 -21.66 11.42
N PHE A 283 -8.10 -20.65 11.49
CA PHE A 283 -8.49 -19.30 11.86
C PHE A 283 -9.47 -18.71 10.84
N LEU A 284 -9.19 -18.82 9.55
CA LEU A 284 -10.07 -18.29 8.50
C LEU A 284 -11.46 -18.95 8.55
N ALA A 285 -11.52 -20.27 8.76
CA ALA A 285 -12.80 -21.00 8.87
C ALA A 285 -13.66 -20.47 10.01
N ALA A 286 -13.04 -20.10 11.15
CA ALA A 286 -13.75 -19.53 12.29
C ALA A 286 -14.15 -18.05 12.09
N HIS A 287 -13.53 -17.32 11.14
CA HIS A 287 -13.68 -15.87 10.98
C HIS A 287 -14.09 -15.45 9.55
N THR A 288 -14.70 -16.34 8.78
CA THR A 288 -15.15 -16.06 7.39
C THR A 288 -16.11 -14.88 7.31
N GLY A 289 -16.95 -14.66 8.32
CA GLY A 289 -17.87 -13.53 8.41
C GLY A 289 -17.15 -12.17 8.34
N LEU A 290 -15.99 -12.03 9.00
CA LEU A 290 -15.19 -10.80 8.98
C LEU A 290 -14.64 -10.50 7.57
N VAL A 291 -14.17 -11.53 6.87
CA VAL A 291 -13.70 -11.40 5.49
C VAL A 291 -14.85 -11.03 4.56
N LEU A 292 -15.98 -11.76 4.64
CA LEU A 292 -17.17 -11.46 3.84
C LEU A 292 -17.67 -10.03 4.06
N GLN A 293 -17.75 -9.57 5.31
CA GLN A 293 -18.17 -8.20 5.63
C GLN A 293 -17.27 -7.17 4.93
N ARG A 294 -15.96 -7.38 4.95
CA ARG A 294 -14.99 -6.48 4.31
C ARG A 294 -15.10 -6.51 2.79
N LEU A 295 -15.20 -7.70 2.19
CA LEU A 295 -15.33 -7.86 0.74
C LEU A 295 -16.66 -7.30 0.21
N LEU A 296 -17.75 -7.52 0.91
CA LEU A 296 -19.06 -6.97 0.57
C LEU A 296 -19.08 -5.44 0.64
N LYS A 297 -18.47 -4.86 1.68
CA LYS A 297 -18.31 -3.41 1.79
C LYS A 297 -17.49 -2.83 0.63
N ALA A 298 -16.47 -3.56 0.18
CA ALA A 298 -15.63 -3.17 -0.97
C ALA A 298 -16.28 -3.50 -2.32
N GLN A 299 -17.44 -4.17 -2.36
CA GLN A 299 -18.08 -4.68 -3.59
C GLN A 299 -17.18 -5.63 -4.40
N ASP A 300 -16.24 -6.32 -3.74
CA ASP A 300 -15.22 -7.17 -4.36
C ASP A 300 -15.75 -8.60 -4.55
N THR A 301 -16.53 -8.77 -5.60
CA THR A 301 -17.16 -10.06 -5.96
C THR A 301 -16.12 -11.12 -6.38
N ASP A 302 -14.99 -10.73 -6.96
CA ASP A 302 -13.95 -11.67 -7.38
C ASP A 302 -13.21 -12.26 -6.19
N SER A 303 -12.90 -11.46 -5.18
CA SER A 303 -12.35 -11.98 -3.93
C SER A 303 -13.33 -12.89 -3.17
N ILE A 304 -14.66 -12.68 -3.30
CA ILE A 304 -15.67 -13.60 -2.75
C ILE A 304 -15.58 -14.97 -3.47
N LYS A 305 -15.40 -15.01 -4.79
CA LYS A 305 -15.16 -16.27 -5.52
C LYS A 305 -13.90 -16.98 -5.04
N ASP A 306 -12.82 -16.22 -4.81
CA ASP A 306 -11.58 -16.77 -4.27
C ASP A 306 -11.79 -17.37 -2.87
N LEU A 307 -12.56 -16.71 -1.99
CA LEU A 307 -12.89 -17.23 -0.66
C LEU A 307 -13.70 -18.53 -0.74
N LEU A 308 -14.67 -18.58 -1.64
CA LEU A 308 -15.48 -19.81 -1.89
C LEU A 308 -14.61 -20.97 -2.40
N ALA A 309 -13.61 -20.68 -3.26
CA ALA A 309 -12.69 -21.68 -3.79
C ALA A 309 -11.78 -22.31 -2.71
N LEU A 310 -11.55 -21.64 -1.58
CA LEU A 310 -10.79 -22.18 -0.45
C LEU A 310 -11.53 -23.27 0.32
N ASP A 311 -12.84 -23.44 0.10
CA ASP A 311 -13.71 -24.41 0.78
C ASP A 311 -13.60 -24.40 2.31
N VAL A 312 -13.62 -23.18 2.90
CA VAL A 312 -13.53 -22.95 4.34
C VAL A 312 -14.89 -22.62 4.99
N LEU A 313 -15.92 -22.31 4.19
CA LEU A 313 -17.24 -21.97 4.70
C LEU A 313 -18.01 -23.23 5.11
N ASP A 314 -18.56 -23.24 6.31
CA ASP A 314 -19.55 -24.23 6.75
C ASP A 314 -20.99 -23.71 6.52
N ALA A 315 -22.00 -24.46 6.93
CA ALA A 315 -23.40 -24.10 6.73
C ALA A 315 -23.78 -22.80 7.47
N ALA A 316 -23.20 -22.56 8.65
CA ALA A 316 -23.45 -21.33 9.43
C ALA A 316 -22.83 -20.13 8.73
N ALA A 317 -21.59 -20.26 8.22
CA ALA A 317 -20.90 -19.22 7.46
C ALA A 317 -21.62 -18.85 6.17
N PHE A 318 -22.22 -19.81 5.45
CA PHE A 318 -23.06 -19.51 4.29
C PHE A 318 -24.31 -18.72 4.65
N ALA A 319 -25.01 -19.10 5.73
CA ALA A 319 -26.19 -18.37 6.20
C ALA A 319 -25.84 -16.93 6.63
N GLU A 320 -24.75 -16.76 7.38
CA GLU A 320 -24.24 -15.44 7.76
C GLU A 320 -23.84 -14.61 6.54
N GLY A 321 -23.13 -15.22 5.59
CA GLY A 321 -22.71 -14.56 4.34
C GLY A 321 -23.89 -14.09 3.51
N ALA A 322 -24.95 -14.90 3.38
CA ALA A 322 -26.17 -14.51 2.70
C ALA A 322 -26.89 -13.34 3.39
N ALA A 323 -26.95 -13.33 4.73
CA ALA A 323 -27.53 -12.22 5.50
C ALA A 323 -26.70 -10.93 5.34
N LEU A 324 -25.36 -11.01 5.34
CA LEU A 324 -24.47 -9.88 5.10
C LEU A 324 -24.61 -9.34 3.68
N ALA A 325 -24.71 -10.21 2.67
CA ALA A 325 -24.90 -9.81 1.28
C ALA A 325 -26.23 -9.09 1.06
N ALA A 326 -27.31 -9.58 1.69
CA ALA A 326 -28.62 -8.93 1.68
C ALA A 326 -28.57 -7.54 2.34
N LYS A 327 -27.88 -7.41 3.48
CA LYS A 327 -27.69 -6.13 4.18
C LYS A 327 -26.85 -5.13 3.36
N ALA A 328 -25.90 -5.63 2.56
CA ALA A 328 -25.06 -4.81 1.70
C ALA A 328 -25.71 -4.49 0.33
N ASP A 329 -26.93 -4.94 0.09
CA ASP A 329 -27.64 -4.83 -1.20
C ASP A 329 -26.81 -5.36 -2.39
N ASN A 330 -26.05 -6.43 -2.15
CA ASN A 330 -25.18 -7.06 -3.16
C ASN A 330 -25.79 -8.37 -3.66
N ALA A 331 -26.70 -8.27 -4.62
CA ALA A 331 -27.41 -9.42 -5.20
C ALA A 331 -26.46 -10.42 -5.88
N ALA A 332 -25.36 -9.94 -6.49
CA ALA A 332 -24.37 -10.79 -7.14
C ALA A 332 -23.64 -11.69 -6.14
N ALA A 333 -23.21 -11.11 -5.01
CA ALA A 333 -22.58 -11.86 -3.93
C ALA A 333 -23.54 -12.86 -3.28
N ALA A 334 -24.80 -12.46 -3.06
CA ALA A 334 -25.83 -13.35 -2.53
C ALA A 334 -26.05 -14.57 -3.44
N ALA A 335 -26.17 -14.36 -4.76
CA ALA A 335 -26.30 -15.45 -5.73
C ALA A 335 -25.12 -16.39 -5.73
N LEU A 336 -23.87 -15.87 -5.65
CA LEU A 336 -22.67 -16.71 -5.57
C LEU A 336 -22.64 -17.56 -4.30
N LEU A 337 -22.98 -17.00 -3.14
CA LEU A 337 -23.02 -17.72 -1.87
C LEU A 337 -24.07 -18.83 -1.88
N MET A 338 -25.29 -18.56 -2.38
CA MET A 338 -26.36 -19.55 -2.49
C MET A 338 -26.01 -20.69 -3.44
N ASP A 339 -25.39 -20.36 -4.58
CA ASP A 339 -24.96 -21.35 -5.56
C ASP A 339 -23.86 -22.27 -5.01
N ALA A 340 -22.87 -21.69 -4.34
CA ALA A 340 -21.79 -22.42 -3.69
C ALA A 340 -22.31 -23.35 -2.56
N GLU A 341 -23.24 -22.87 -1.73
CA GLU A 341 -23.89 -23.67 -0.69
C GLU A 341 -24.61 -24.87 -1.30
N HIS A 342 -25.43 -24.64 -2.33
CA HIS A 342 -26.16 -25.69 -3.02
C HIS A 342 -25.24 -26.75 -3.66
N GLN A 343 -24.12 -26.31 -4.25
CA GLN A 343 -23.12 -27.23 -4.79
C GLN A 343 -22.45 -28.07 -3.69
N LYS A 344 -22.16 -27.47 -2.53
CA LYS A 344 -21.57 -28.16 -1.38
C LYS A 344 -22.54 -29.19 -0.80
N GLN A 345 -23.83 -28.86 -0.68
CA GLN A 345 -24.87 -29.78 -0.22
C GLN A 345 -25.04 -30.98 -1.17
N LYS A 346 -24.95 -30.78 -2.49
CA LYS A 346 -25.01 -31.86 -3.49
C LYS A 346 -23.82 -32.85 -3.40
N LYS A 347 -22.64 -32.35 -3.00
CA LYS A 347 -21.42 -33.18 -2.85
C LYS A 347 -21.41 -33.99 -1.56
N GLN A 348 -22.20 -33.64 -0.55
CA GLN A 348 -22.32 -34.45 0.66
C GLN A 348 -23.10 -35.73 0.35
N PRO A 349 -22.58 -36.94 0.71
CA PRO A 349 -23.32 -38.15 0.54
C PRO A 349 -24.63 -38.06 1.30
N LYS A 350 -25.75 -38.34 0.62
CA LYS A 350 -27.06 -38.43 1.28
C LYS A 350 -26.91 -39.43 2.43
N LYS A 351 -27.01 -38.94 3.68
CA LYS A 351 -27.18 -39.82 4.82
C LYS A 351 -28.39 -40.71 4.48
N GLU A 352 -28.18 -42.04 4.39
CA GLU A 352 -29.24 -43.01 4.21
C GLU A 352 -30.30 -42.74 5.30
N ARG A 353 -31.41 -42.15 4.89
CA ARG A 353 -32.63 -42.14 5.67
C ARG A 353 -33.27 -43.49 5.50
N TYR A 354 -33.43 -44.18 6.63
CA TYR A 354 -34.14 -45.41 6.83
C TYR A 354 -33.31 -46.71 6.75
N SER A 355 -32.80 -47.18 7.87
CA SER A 355 -32.89 -48.62 8.21
C SER A 355 -34.23 -48.81 8.95
N PHE A 356 -35.19 -49.41 8.32
CA PHE A 356 -36.30 -50.06 9.04
C PHE A 356 -35.78 -51.42 9.41
N ASP A 357 -35.40 -51.62 10.68
CA ASP A 357 -35.31 -52.94 11.27
C ASP A 357 -36.74 -53.42 11.58
N PHE A 358 -37.13 -54.51 10.88
CA PHE A 358 -38.28 -55.31 11.21
C PHE A 358 -37.87 -56.44 12.15
#